data_b5b2aecc5683e601c4ee3ec27304d8ef
#
_entry.id   b5b2aecc5683e601c4ee3ec27304d8ef
#
_cell.length_a   1.000
_cell.length_b   1.000
_cell.length_c   1.000
_cell.angle_alpha   90.00
_cell.angle_beta   90.00
_cell.angle_gamma   90.00
#
_symmetry.space_group_name_H-M   'P 1'
#
loop_
_entity.id
_entity.type
_entity.pdbx_description
1 polymer ?
#
loop_
_entity_poly.entity_id
_entity_poly.type
_entity_poly.pdbx_seq_one_letter_code
_entity_poly.pdbx_strand_id
1 'polypeptide(L)'
;MTVYGDITPRTAAYAVDKMLERAMPQLNMAKFAVVTAVPKGKTKVVKWRRYGKLAASTSALSEGVTPSAGSITSTDVTATLAQYGQRVQITDVIMDTHEDPVLNEFAMSLGETAGETQELIVYNVIKAGTQVQYSNGSARNTLNTALNSTTARKAIRQLKAQDARPLTSMLNATDGVGTTPIPPCYVCFIHPNVEMDLQNTTNFAAGYTRVQNYGTFKPLCDAEVGSFENIRFVSSTLYSPLADAGSATLNSMLGGTNTDVYQSVIVGKESYATVNLAASGSGLTPIVVNPKPSDSDPMGQRGHVAFKMYSAAAILNDAWMT
;
A
#
# COMPACT_ATOMS: atom_id res chain seq x y z
N MET A 1 11.84 -15.43 -45.50
CA MET A 1 11.33 -16.60 -44.78
C MET A 1 11.05 -16.10 -43.37
N THR A 2 9.75 -16.00 -43.00
CA THR A 2 9.33 -15.50 -41.71
C THR A 2 9.64 -16.57 -40.66
N VAL A 3 10.57 -16.35 -39.80
CA VAL A 3 10.95 -17.30 -38.72
C VAL A 3 10.03 -17.05 -37.54
N TYR A 4 9.67 -18.08 -36.78
CA TYR A 4 8.78 -18.00 -35.62
C TYR A 4 9.20 -16.93 -34.59
N GLY A 5 10.44 -16.47 -34.64
CA GLY A 5 10.97 -15.35 -33.85
C GLY A 5 10.47 -13.95 -34.24
N ASP A 6 9.85 -13.79 -35.40
CA ASP A 6 9.32 -12.50 -35.87
C ASP A 6 7.88 -12.24 -35.38
N ILE A 7 7.26 -13.23 -34.69
CA ILE A 7 5.86 -13.15 -34.20
C ILE A 7 5.81 -12.82 -32.68
N THR A 8 6.92 -12.47 -32.08
CA THR A 8 7.09 -12.26 -30.64
C THR A 8 6.28 -11.14 -29.96
N PRO A 9 5.80 -10.06 -30.62
CA PRO A 9 5.11 -8.99 -29.91
C PRO A 9 3.81 -9.44 -29.24
N ARG A 10 3.08 -10.38 -29.87
CA ARG A 10 1.75 -10.79 -29.41
C ARG A 10 1.79 -11.71 -28.17
N THR A 11 2.75 -12.62 -28.11
CA THR A 11 2.93 -13.51 -26.95
C THR A 11 3.43 -12.73 -25.73
N ALA A 12 4.34 -11.79 -25.94
CA ALA A 12 4.82 -10.91 -24.88
C ALA A 12 3.69 -10.00 -24.36
N ALA A 13 2.87 -9.42 -25.24
CA ALA A 13 1.72 -8.61 -24.86
C ALA A 13 0.69 -9.40 -24.03
N TYR A 14 0.38 -10.63 -24.42
CA TYR A 14 -0.54 -11.49 -23.67
C TYR A 14 0.00 -11.83 -22.27
N ALA A 15 1.28 -12.19 -22.15
CA ALA A 15 1.92 -12.46 -20.86
C ALA A 15 1.97 -11.22 -19.97
N VAL A 16 2.15 -10.03 -20.54
CA VAL A 16 2.07 -8.73 -19.86
C VAL A 16 0.69 -8.49 -19.27
N ASP A 17 -0.36 -8.67 -20.06
CA ASP A 17 -1.74 -8.46 -19.63
C ASP A 17 -2.10 -9.40 -18.46
N LYS A 18 -1.72 -10.68 -18.55
CA LYS A 18 -1.94 -11.67 -17.49
C LYS A 18 -1.14 -11.36 -16.23
N MET A 19 0.08 -10.88 -16.36
CA MET A 19 0.89 -10.45 -15.22
C MET A 19 0.24 -9.27 -14.49
N LEU A 20 -0.24 -8.27 -15.20
CA LEU A 20 -0.91 -7.10 -14.62
C LEU A 20 -2.26 -7.48 -13.97
N GLU A 21 -3.02 -8.36 -14.58
CA GLU A 21 -4.31 -8.83 -14.05
C GLU A 21 -4.16 -9.44 -12.66
N ARG A 22 -3.13 -10.25 -12.40
CA ARG A 22 -2.88 -10.87 -11.09
C ARG A 22 -2.16 -9.97 -10.09
N ALA A 23 -1.41 -8.97 -10.53
CA ALA A 23 -0.74 -8.02 -9.64
C ALA A 23 -1.73 -7.02 -8.99
N MET A 24 -2.77 -6.60 -9.70
CA MET A 24 -3.70 -5.56 -9.26
C MET A 24 -4.43 -5.84 -7.94
N PRO A 25 -4.92 -7.06 -7.65
CA PRO A 25 -5.60 -7.37 -6.40
C PRO A 25 -4.72 -7.19 -5.15
N GLN A 26 -3.40 -7.35 -5.30
CA GLN A 26 -2.45 -7.24 -4.19
C GLN A 26 -2.16 -5.77 -3.79
N LEU A 27 -2.41 -4.82 -4.69
CA LEU A 27 -2.10 -3.41 -4.48
C LEU A 27 -3.23 -2.70 -3.72
N ASN A 28 -3.19 -2.72 -2.40
CA ASN A 28 -4.17 -2.03 -1.55
C ASN A 28 -3.68 -0.67 -1.08
N MET A 29 -2.46 -0.56 -0.55
CA MET A 29 -1.92 0.71 -0.04
C MET A 29 -1.68 1.73 -1.15
N ALA A 30 -1.28 1.30 -2.34
CA ALA A 30 -1.06 2.19 -3.47
C ALA A 30 -2.32 2.98 -3.88
N LYS A 31 -3.52 2.44 -3.63
CA LYS A 31 -4.82 3.09 -3.93
C LYS A 31 -5.07 4.34 -3.10
N PHE A 32 -4.53 4.40 -1.88
CA PHE A 32 -4.76 5.50 -0.92
C PHE A 32 -3.56 6.45 -0.80
N ALA A 33 -2.46 6.17 -1.51
CA ALA A 33 -1.26 6.97 -1.55
C ALA A 33 -1.39 8.18 -2.49
N VAL A 34 -0.57 9.19 -2.26
CA VAL A 34 -0.29 10.21 -3.28
C VAL A 34 0.66 9.60 -4.31
N VAL A 35 0.17 9.34 -5.51
CA VAL A 35 0.97 8.77 -6.58
C VAL A 35 1.69 9.87 -7.35
N THR A 36 3.02 9.79 -7.42
CA THR A 36 3.85 10.72 -8.18
C THR A 36 4.64 9.94 -9.23
N ALA A 37 4.52 10.35 -10.49
CA ALA A 37 5.26 9.75 -11.59
C ALA A 37 6.49 10.59 -11.95
N VAL A 38 7.66 9.95 -12.03
CA VAL A 38 8.91 10.61 -12.46
C VAL A 38 9.10 10.41 -13.95
N PRO A 39 9.27 11.49 -14.74
CA PRO A 39 9.55 11.37 -16.16
C PRO A 39 10.87 10.62 -16.40
N LYS A 40 10.88 9.74 -17.42
CA LYS A 40 12.09 9.02 -17.84
C LYS A 40 13.21 10.00 -18.25
N GLY A 41 14.43 9.72 -17.80
CA GLY A 41 15.62 10.49 -18.18
C GLY A 41 15.81 11.83 -17.45
N LYS A 42 14.98 12.15 -16.44
CA LYS A 42 15.11 13.42 -15.69
C LYS A 42 15.86 13.26 -14.37
N THR A 43 15.33 12.48 -13.46
CA THR A 43 15.89 12.31 -12.11
C THR A 43 15.43 11.00 -11.49
N LYS A 44 16.14 10.50 -10.49
CA LYS A 44 15.69 9.41 -9.65
C LYS A 44 15.22 9.86 -8.25
N VAL A 45 15.31 11.16 -7.96
CA VAL A 45 14.92 11.73 -6.66
C VAL A 45 13.71 12.60 -6.83
N VAL A 46 12.68 12.35 -6.02
CA VAL A 46 11.49 13.19 -5.91
C VAL A 46 11.55 13.94 -4.60
N LYS A 47 11.15 15.20 -4.64
CA LYS A 47 11.14 16.07 -3.47
C LYS A 47 9.77 16.72 -3.35
N TRP A 48 9.12 16.51 -2.19
CA TRP A 48 7.89 17.21 -1.82
C TRP A 48 8.20 18.26 -0.78
N ARG A 49 7.55 19.41 -0.91
CA ARG A 49 7.69 20.51 0.03
C ARG A 49 6.37 20.74 0.75
N ARG A 50 6.43 20.71 2.07
CA ARG A 50 5.30 21.05 2.94
C ARG A 50 5.58 22.37 3.61
N TYR A 51 4.61 23.29 3.53
CA TYR A 51 4.66 24.57 4.25
C TYR A 51 3.95 24.43 5.58
N GLY A 52 4.56 24.99 6.62
CA GLY A 52 3.98 25.06 7.97
C GLY A 52 2.76 25.99 8.00
N LYS A 53 1.83 25.70 8.89
CA LYS A 53 0.66 26.57 9.16
C LYS A 53 1.12 27.75 9.99
N LEU A 54 0.70 28.96 9.62
CA LEU A 54 0.85 30.14 10.47
C LEU A 54 -0.15 30.08 11.62
N ALA A 55 0.26 30.60 12.78
CA ALA A 55 -0.66 30.81 13.89
C ALA A 55 -1.73 31.82 13.53
N ALA A 56 -2.95 31.63 14.01
CA ALA A 56 -4.01 32.59 13.81
C ALA A 56 -3.67 33.87 14.60
N SER A 57 -3.80 35.03 13.91
CA SER A 57 -3.66 36.32 14.57
C SER A 57 -5.00 36.68 15.20
N THR A 58 -5.06 36.69 16.54
CA THR A 58 -6.25 37.06 17.31
C THR A 58 -6.17 38.47 17.86
N SER A 59 -5.02 39.15 17.68
CA SER A 59 -4.85 40.55 18.14
C SER A 59 -5.42 41.51 17.12
N ALA A 60 -6.21 42.48 17.59
CA ALA A 60 -6.72 43.59 16.77
C ALA A 60 -5.53 44.45 16.31
N LEU A 61 -5.62 44.94 15.09
CA LEU A 61 -4.62 45.85 14.55
C LEU A 61 -4.78 47.23 15.21
N SER A 62 -3.67 47.85 15.59
CA SER A 62 -3.64 49.24 16.03
C SER A 62 -3.60 50.16 14.83
N GLU A 63 -4.38 51.25 14.86
CA GLU A 63 -4.42 52.22 13.79
C GLU A 63 -3.04 52.87 13.61
N GLY A 64 -2.53 52.93 12.37
CA GLY A 64 -1.25 53.51 12.02
C GLY A 64 -0.04 52.67 12.34
N VAL A 65 -0.19 51.46 12.88
CA VAL A 65 0.93 50.54 13.21
C VAL A 65 0.96 49.37 12.26
N THR A 66 2.07 49.17 11.56
CA THR A 66 2.27 47.97 10.71
C THR A 66 2.53 46.75 11.59
N PRO A 67 1.76 45.66 11.46
CA PRO A 67 2.00 44.44 12.23
C PRO A 67 3.33 43.78 11.83
N SER A 68 3.91 43.03 12.76
CA SER A 68 5.12 42.25 12.48
C SER A 68 4.85 41.16 11.43
N ALA A 69 5.79 40.99 10.49
CA ALA A 69 5.69 39.95 9.49
C ALA A 69 5.86 38.54 10.09
N GLY A 70 4.96 37.64 9.78
CA GLY A 70 5.11 36.22 10.08
C GLY A 70 6.00 35.51 9.07
N SER A 71 6.78 34.53 9.49
CA SER A 71 7.57 33.67 8.60
C SER A 71 6.94 32.30 8.45
N ILE A 72 6.92 31.78 7.22
CA ILE A 72 6.44 30.43 6.91
C ILE A 72 7.64 29.49 6.85
N THR A 73 7.62 28.44 7.65
CA THR A 73 8.61 27.36 7.59
C THR A 73 8.24 26.35 6.52
N SER A 74 9.23 25.75 5.88
CA SER A 74 9.03 24.66 4.94
C SER A 74 9.84 23.42 5.33
N THR A 75 9.23 22.25 5.14
CA THR A 75 9.89 20.95 5.36
C THR A 75 9.89 20.18 4.05
N ASP A 76 11.06 19.69 3.66
CA ASP A 76 11.23 18.91 2.43
C ASP A 76 11.32 17.42 2.76
N VAL A 77 10.50 16.61 2.06
CA VAL A 77 10.55 15.16 2.11
C VAL A 77 11.06 14.65 0.77
N THR A 78 12.03 13.78 0.79
CA THR A 78 12.64 13.21 -0.43
C THR A 78 12.46 11.72 -0.49
N ALA A 79 12.19 11.21 -1.70
CA ALA A 79 12.22 9.77 -1.99
C ALA A 79 13.14 9.51 -3.18
N THR A 80 13.92 8.44 -3.10
CA THR A 80 14.82 8.02 -4.17
C THR A 80 14.30 6.72 -4.77
N LEU A 81 14.05 6.73 -6.09
CA LEU A 81 13.65 5.54 -6.83
C LEU A 81 14.72 4.46 -6.75
N ALA A 82 14.33 3.29 -6.35
CA ALA A 82 15.12 2.07 -6.43
C ALA A 82 14.54 1.12 -7.48
N GLN A 83 15.39 0.29 -8.03
CA GLN A 83 15.02 -0.71 -9.01
C GLN A 83 14.86 -2.06 -8.33
N TYR A 84 13.71 -2.70 -8.55
CA TYR A 84 13.40 -4.04 -8.06
C TYR A 84 13.10 -4.94 -9.25
N GLY A 85 13.32 -6.22 -9.11
CA GLY A 85 12.98 -7.19 -10.12
C GLY A 85 13.33 -8.61 -9.72
N GLN A 86 12.67 -9.55 -10.37
CA GLN A 86 12.91 -10.98 -10.21
C GLN A 86 12.82 -11.65 -11.58
N ARG A 87 13.56 -12.75 -11.75
CA ARG A 87 13.51 -13.56 -12.96
C ARG A 87 13.37 -15.04 -12.63
N VAL A 88 12.66 -15.75 -13.48
CA VAL A 88 12.59 -17.21 -13.51
C VAL A 88 13.15 -17.68 -14.84
N GLN A 89 14.03 -18.67 -14.80
CA GLN A 89 14.62 -19.27 -15.99
C GLN A 89 13.72 -20.42 -16.46
N ILE A 90 13.53 -20.52 -17.76
CA ILE A 90 12.79 -21.58 -18.44
C ILE A 90 13.75 -22.26 -19.41
N THR A 91 13.69 -23.57 -19.52
CA THR A 91 14.45 -24.33 -20.51
C THR A 91 13.53 -24.68 -21.69
N ASP A 92 14.12 -24.87 -22.87
CA ASP A 92 13.44 -25.35 -24.06
C ASP A 92 12.74 -26.70 -23.84
N VAL A 93 13.41 -27.62 -23.14
CA VAL A 93 12.87 -28.94 -22.83
C VAL A 93 11.55 -28.87 -22.06
N ILE A 94 11.43 -27.96 -21.08
CA ILE A 94 10.18 -27.77 -20.34
C ILE A 94 9.10 -27.19 -21.25
N MET A 95 9.45 -26.26 -22.13
CA MET A 95 8.49 -25.67 -23.06
C MET A 95 7.95 -26.66 -24.11
N ASP A 96 8.81 -27.60 -24.52
CA ASP A 96 8.48 -28.56 -25.58
C ASP A 96 7.85 -29.86 -25.06
N THR A 97 8.11 -30.23 -23.81
CA THR A 97 7.66 -31.52 -23.25
C THR A 97 6.56 -31.41 -22.21
N HIS A 98 6.33 -30.23 -21.64
CA HIS A 98 5.31 -30.04 -20.62
C HIS A 98 3.92 -29.80 -21.26
N GLU A 99 2.90 -30.48 -20.75
CA GLU A 99 1.53 -30.39 -21.23
C GLU A 99 0.87 -29.02 -20.90
N ASP A 100 1.28 -28.40 -19.79
CA ASP A 100 0.71 -27.11 -19.33
C ASP A 100 1.40 -25.91 -19.99
N PRO A 101 0.71 -24.76 -20.13
CA PRO A 101 1.28 -23.53 -20.67
C PRO A 101 2.20 -22.84 -19.66
N VAL A 102 3.37 -23.42 -19.41
CA VAL A 102 4.31 -23.04 -18.35
C VAL A 102 4.71 -21.55 -18.40
N LEU A 103 4.84 -21.00 -19.62
CA LEU A 103 5.16 -19.57 -19.80
C LEU A 103 4.12 -18.64 -19.19
N ASN A 104 2.84 -18.97 -19.39
CA ASN A 104 1.73 -18.15 -18.87
C ASN A 104 1.62 -18.28 -17.36
N GLU A 105 1.79 -19.48 -16.81
CA GLU A 105 1.76 -19.70 -15.36
C GLU A 105 2.90 -18.96 -14.65
N PHE A 106 4.10 -18.99 -15.22
CA PHE A 106 5.24 -18.24 -14.66
C PHE A 106 5.06 -16.73 -14.79
N ALA A 107 4.48 -16.25 -15.89
CA ALA A 107 4.15 -14.84 -16.03
C ALA A 107 3.11 -14.39 -14.98
N MET A 108 2.08 -15.19 -14.73
CA MET A 108 1.07 -14.92 -13.71
C MET A 108 1.66 -14.91 -12.30
N SER A 109 2.47 -15.90 -11.94
CA SER A 109 3.14 -15.98 -10.64
C SER A 109 4.09 -14.80 -10.40
N LEU A 110 4.87 -14.40 -11.42
CA LEU A 110 5.72 -13.22 -11.34
C LEU A 110 4.91 -11.92 -11.23
N GLY A 111 3.71 -11.87 -11.80
CA GLY A 111 2.79 -10.74 -11.62
C GLY A 111 2.34 -10.58 -10.18
N GLU A 112 1.93 -11.67 -9.53
CA GLU A 112 1.60 -11.68 -8.10
C GLU A 112 2.79 -11.20 -7.26
N THR A 113 3.95 -11.78 -7.48
CA THR A 113 5.19 -11.40 -6.77
C THR A 113 5.54 -9.92 -6.97
N ALA A 114 5.30 -9.36 -8.16
CA ALA A 114 5.53 -7.94 -8.42
C ALA A 114 4.58 -7.06 -7.62
N GLY A 115 3.29 -7.40 -7.56
CA GLY A 115 2.30 -6.71 -6.73
C GLY A 115 2.64 -6.78 -5.24
N GLU A 116 2.96 -7.97 -4.73
CA GLU A 116 3.38 -8.18 -3.35
C GLU A 116 4.64 -7.37 -3.01
N THR A 117 5.64 -7.36 -3.89
CA THR A 117 6.87 -6.58 -3.68
C THR A 117 6.58 -5.09 -3.56
N GLN A 118 5.72 -4.55 -4.42
CA GLN A 118 5.35 -3.14 -4.37
C GLN A 118 4.60 -2.80 -3.08
N GLU A 119 3.64 -3.64 -2.67
CA GLU A 119 2.88 -3.47 -1.44
C GLU A 119 3.79 -3.51 -0.20
N LEU A 120 4.71 -4.48 -0.14
CA LEU A 120 5.67 -4.61 0.95
C LEU A 120 6.66 -3.43 1.04
N ILE A 121 7.08 -2.86 -0.09
CA ILE A 121 7.91 -1.64 -0.10
C ILE A 121 7.17 -0.49 0.59
N VAL A 122 5.90 -0.29 0.24
CA VAL A 122 5.06 0.75 0.83
C VAL A 122 4.82 0.48 2.32
N TYR A 123 4.43 -0.75 2.67
CA TYR A 123 4.18 -1.15 4.05
C TYR A 123 5.40 -0.95 4.94
N ASN A 124 6.60 -1.37 4.48
CA ASN A 124 7.84 -1.22 5.23
C ASN A 124 8.21 0.24 5.53
N VAL A 125 7.82 1.17 4.67
CA VAL A 125 8.00 2.60 4.90
C VAL A 125 6.95 3.13 5.88
N ILE A 126 5.69 2.78 5.69
CA ILE A 126 4.58 3.31 6.51
C ILE A 126 4.67 2.81 7.95
N LYS A 127 4.98 1.53 8.18
CA LYS A 127 5.13 0.97 9.54
C LYS A 127 6.25 1.60 10.38
N ALA A 128 7.14 2.38 9.75
CA ALA A 128 8.21 3.11 10.43
C ALA A 128 7.76 4.47 10.99
N GLY A 129 6.46 4.81 10.90
CA GLY A 129 5.89 6.01 11.48
C GLY A 129 6.13 6.11 12.99
N THR A 130 6.23 7.33 13.51
CA THR A 130 6.58 7.60 14.92
C THR A 130 5.37 7.71 15.82
N GLN A 131 4.18 7.94 15.27
CA GLN A 131 2.93 8.05 16.01
C GLN A 131 2.37 6.67 16.32
N VAL A 132 2.61 6.13 17.51
CA VAL A 132 2.21 4.77 17.88
C VAL A 132 1.22 4.79 19.05
N GLN A 133 0.11 4.03 18.91
CA GLN A 133 -0.85 3.76 19.97
C GLN A 133 -0.82 2.26 20.31
N TYR A 134 -0.66 1.96 21.59
CA TYR A 134 -0.67 0.58 22.10
C TYR A 134 -2.06 0.21 22.63
N SER A 135 -2.51 -1.03 22.40
CA SER A 135 -3.78 -1.53 22.95
C SER A 135 -3.77 -1.52 24.48
N ASN A 136 -2.61 -1.81 25.07
CA ASN A 136 -2.36 -1.62 26.50
C ASN A 136 -0.88 -1.27 26.74
N GLY A 137 -0.58 -0.77 27.92
CA GLY A 137 0.80 -0.37 28.28
C GLY A 137 1.30 0.82 27.48
N SER A 138 2.62 1.02 27.49
CA SER A 138 3.32 2.13 26.86
C SER A 138 4.47 1.67 25.93
N ALA A 139 4.68 0.36 25.82
CA ALA A 139 5.75 -0.22 25.02
C ALA A 139 5.31 -1.54 24.38
N ARG A 140 5.97 -1.91 23.30
CA ARG A 140 5.67 -3.12 22.53
C ARG A 140 5.75 -4.39 23.37
N ASN A 141 6.78 -4.54 24.18
CA ASN A 141 7.05 -5.70 25.02
C ASN A 141 6.04 -5.92 26.16
N THR A 142 5.13 -4.96 26.40
CA THR A 142 4.07 -5.08 27.42
C THR A 142 2.72 -5.42 26.83
N LEU A 143 2.62 -5.53 25.50
CA LEU A 143 1.36 -5.83 24.81
C LEU A 143 0.90 -7.26 25.05
N ASN A 144 -0.31 -7.40 25.58
CA ASN A 144 -1.00 -8.68 25.79
C ASN A 144 -2.51 -8.59 25.54
N THR A 145 -2.98 -7.52 24.95
CA THR A 145 -4.41 -7.24 24.76
C THR A 145 -4.71 -7.04 23.29
N ALA A 146 -5.80 -7.63 22.82
CA ALA A 146 -6.34 -7.48 21.49
C ALA A 146 -6.68 -6.03 21.15
N LEU A 147 -6.78 -5.72 19.87
CA LEU A 147 -7.25 -4.42 19.40
C LEU A 147 -8.68 -4.19 19.91
N ASN A 148 -8.94 -3.00 20.44
CA ASN A 148 -10.25 -2.64 21.00
C ASN A 148 -10.72 -1.26 20.55
N SER A 149 -12.00 -0.98 20.76
CA SER A 149 -12.66 0.27 20.40
C SER A 149 -12.03 1.51 21.06
N THR A 150 -11.51 1.36 22.28
CA THR A 150 -10.86 2.46 22.99
C THR A 150 -9.58 2.88 22.31
N THR A 151 -8.76 1.93 21.85
CA THR A 151 -7.52 2.21 21.11
C THR A 151 -7.83 2.84 19.75
N ALA A 152 -8.82 2.31 19.03
CA ALA A 152 -9.27 2.88 17.76
C ALA A 152 -9.73 4.35 17.93
N ARG A 153 -10.52 4.65 18.99
CA ARG A 153 -10.95 6.01 19.30
C ARG A 153 -9.81 6.94 19.70
N LYS A 154 -8.80 6.44 20.44
CA LYS A 154 -7.58 7.21 20.75
C LYS A 154 -6.83 7.61 19.48
N ALA A 155 -6.69 6.68 18.54
CA ALA A 155 -6.06 6.93 17.24
C ALA A 155 -6.83 7.98 16.42
N ILE A 156 -8.17 7.85 16.32
CA ILE A 156 -9.02 8.85 15.63
C ILE A 156 -8.87 10.23 16.28
N ARG A 157 -8.90 10.29 17.62
CA ARG A 157 -8.74 11.54 18.36
C ARG A 157 -7.39 12.18 18.05
N GLN A 158 -6.32 11.40 18.00
CA GLN A 158 -4.98 11.89 17.69
C GLN A 158 -4.91 12.46 16.28
N LEU A 159 -5.43 11.74 15.28
CA LEU A 159 -5.49 12.20 13.88
C LEU A 159 -6.28 13.52 13.76
N LYS A 160 -7.44 13.60 14.40
CA LYS A 160 -8.27 14.84 14.41
C LYS A 160 -7.56 16.00 15.13
N ALA A 161 -6.83 15.75 16.20
CA ALA A 161 -6.06 16.78 16.91
C ALA A 161 -4.87 17.30 16.07
N GLN A 162 -4.41 16.54 15.11
CA GLN A 162 -3.36 16.92 14.15
C GLN A 162 -3.92 17.51 12.83
N ASP A 163 -5.22 17.84 12.80
CA ASP A 163 -5.90 18.33 11.59
C ASP A 163 -5.74 17.37 10.39
N ALA A 164 -5.64 16.05 10.63
CA ALA A 164 -5.55 15.06 9.57
C ALA A 164 -6.85 15.02 8.76
N ARG A 165 -6.74 15.15 7.45
CA ARG A 165 -7.89 15.12 6.56
C ARG A 165 -8.35 13.70 6.33
N PRO A 166 -9.64 13.39 6.45
CA PRO A 166 -10.16 12.08 6.08
C PRO A 166 -10.10 11.88 4.56
N LEU A 167 -10.04 10.64 4.16
CA LEU A 167 -10.20 10.24 2.77
C LEU A 167 -11.68 10.41 2.41
N THR A 168 -11.95 11.29 1.48
CA THR A 168 -13.27 11.49 0.90
C THR A 168 -13.17 11.30 -0.60
N SER A 169 -13.83 10.31 -1.14
CA SER A 169 -14.13 10.24 -2.56
C SER A 169 -15.57 10.66 -2.75
N MET A 170 -15.82 11.96 -2.91
CA MET A 170 -17.07 12.42 -3.46
C MET A 170 -17.02 12.18 -4.98
N LEU A 171 -17.64 11.10 -5.41
CA LEU A 171 -18.06 10.99 -6.79
C LEU A 171 -19.24 11.94 -6.97
N ASN A 172 -19.04 13.02 -7.70
CA ASN A 172 -20.16 13.86 -8.12
C ASN A 172 -21.15 12.99 -8.90
N ALA A 173 -22.41 13.02 -8.50
CA ALA A 173 -23.47 12.38 -9.26
C ALA A 173 -23.51 13.01 -10.66
N THR A 174 -23.29 12.20 -11.68
CA THR A 174 -23.57 12.54 -13.08
C THR A 174 -24.92 11.98 -13.45
N ASP A 175 -25.69 12.72 -14.23
CA ASP A 175 -26.99 12.27 -14.74
C ASP A 175 -26.87 10.88 -15.38
N GLY A 176 -27.58 9.90 -14.80
CA GLY A 176 -27.66 8.54 -15.30
C GLY A 176 -26.80 7.50 -14.59
N VAL A 177 -25.96 7.85 -13.61
CA VAL A 177 -25.20 6.88 -12.81
C VAL A 177 -25.52 7.10 -11.33
N GLY A 178 -26.10 6.10 -10.69
CA GLY A 178 -26.35 6.08 -9.25
C GLY A 178 -25.03 6.01 -8.47
N THR A 179 -24.46 7.18 -8.14
CA THR A 179 -23.27 7.25 -7.30
C THR A 179 -23.67 7.24 -5.84
N THR A 180 -23.19 6.25 -5.09
CA THR A 180 -23.37 6.22 -3.64
C THR A 180 -22.22 6.97 -2.97
N PRO A 181 -22.51 7.98 -2.13
CA PRO A 181 -21.46 8.71 -1.43
C PRO A 181 -20.72 7.81 -0.44
N ILE A 182 -19.40 7.93 -0.39
CA ILE A 182 -18.59 7.33 0.64
C ILE A 182 -18.44 8.36 1.76
N PRO A 183 -18.83 8.03 3.01
CA PRO A 183 -18.65 8.96 4.12
C PRO A 183 -17.16 9.22 4.38
N PRO A 184 -16.80 10.42 4.87
CA PRO A 184 -15.42 10.73 5.23
C PRO A 184 -14.86 9.71 6.22
N CYS A 185 -13.74 9.08 5.87
CA CYS A 185 -13.13 8.03 6.69
C CYS A 185 -11.62 8.07 6.64
N TYR A 186 -11.01 7.46 7.64
CA TYR A 186 -9.60 7.07 7.65
C TYR A 186 -9.51 5.60 7.24
N VAL A 187 -8.44 5.19 6.58
CA VAL A 187 -8.23 3.80 6.21
C VAL A 187 -7.24 3.17 7.18
N CYS A 188 -7.59 2.01 7.69
CA CYS A 188 -6.74 1.20 8.57
C CYS A 188 -6.34 -0.09 7.85
N PHE A 189 -5.07 -0.32 7.71
CA PHE A 189 -4.52 -1.55 7.16
C PHE A 189 -4.28 -2.55 8.28
N ILE A 190 -4.86 -3.74 8.17
CA ILE A 190 -4.81 -4.78 9.21
C ILE A 190 -4.41 -6.14 8.62
N HIS A 191 -3.91 -7.02 9.47
CA HIS A 191 -3.73 -8.44 9.15
C HIS A 191 -5.04 -9.20 9.41
N PRO A 192 -5.37 -10.28 8.67
CA PRO A 192 -6.59 -11.07 8.87
C PRO A 192 -6.78 -11.59 10.31
N ASN A 193 -5.71 -11.89 11.03
CA ASN A 193 -5.81 -12.32 12.43
C ASN A 193 -6.42 -11.24 13.35
N VAL A 194 -6.24 -9.96 13.04
CA VAL A 194 -6.86 -8.84 13.77
C VAL A 194 -8.35 -8.71 13.45
N GLU A 195 -8.80 -9.27 12.34
CA GLU A 195 -10.21 -9.24 11.97
C GLU A 195 -11.12 -9.94 13.00
N MET A 196 -10.63 -11.01 13.62
CA MET A 196 -11.35 -11.68 14.71
C MET A 196 -11.60 -10.72 15.89
N ASP A 197 -10.65 -9.86 16.20
CA ASP A 197 -10.76 -8.88 17.28
C ASP A 197 -11.83 -7.84 16.97
N LEU A 198 -11.93 -7.40 15.69
CA LEU A 198 -12.97 -6.47 15.24
C LEU A 198 -14.38 -7.06 15.35
N GLN A 199 -14.50 -8.33 15.08
CA GLN A 199 -15.80 -9.05 15.13
C GLN A 199 -16.21 -9.42 16.56
N ASN A 200 -15.29 -9.35 17.51
CA ASN A 200 -15.59 -9.65 18.90
C ASN A 200 -16.37 -8.50 19.54
N THR A 201 -17.61 -8.80 19.95
CA THR A 201 -18.51 -7.82 20.58
C THR A 201 -17.98 -7.24 21.89
N THR A 202 -17.10 -7.94 22.58
CA THR A 202 -16.45 -7.45 23.80
C THR A 202 -15.44 -6.34 23.46
N ASN A 203 -14.73 -6.45 22.35
CA ASN A 203 -13.68 -5.51 21.95
C ASN A 203 -14.27 -4.27 21.25
N PHE A 204 -15.19 -4.45 20.30
CA PHE A 204 -15.74 -3.37 19.48
C PHE A 204 -17.23 -3.09 19.72
N ALA A 205 -17.90 -3.90 20.54
CA ALA A 205 -19.32 -3.74 20.84
C ALA A 205 -20.20 -3.67 19.57
N ALA A 206 -21.32 -2.96 19.65
CA ALA A 206 -22.23 -2.79 18.50
C ALA A 206 -21.76 -1.77 17.45
N GLY A 207 -20.56 -1.20 17.61
CA GLY A 207 -20.06 -0.13 16.72
C GLY A 207 -19.40 -0.63 15.43
N TYR A 208 -19.02 -1.89 15.35
CA TYR A 208 -18.43 -2.46 14.15
C TYR A 208 -19.49 -2.87 13.13
N THR A 209 -19.36 -2.40 11.92
CA THR A 209 -20.26 -2.75 10.81
C THR A 209 -19.48 -3.51 9.73
N ARG A 210 -19.89 -4.73 9.42
CA ARG A 210 -19.32 -5.52 8.33
C ARG A 210 -19.70 -4.93 6.99
N VAL A 211 -18.84 -5.11 5.96
CA VAL A 211 -19.09 -4.66 4.58
C VAL A 211 -20.46 -5.09 4.06
N GLN A 212 -20.89 -6.32 4.39
CA GLN A 212 -22.18 -6.87 3.98
C GLN A 212 -23.39 -6.07 4.52
N ASN A 213 -23.20 -5.32 5.60
CA ASN A 213 -24.25 -4.56 6.28
C ASN A 213 -24.18 -3.06 5.99
N TYR A 214 -23.43 -2.62 4.99
CA TYR A 214 -23.27 -1.19 4.68
C TYR A 214 -24.53 -0.51 4.09
N GLY A 215 -25.53 -1.29 3.70
CA GLY A 215 -26.75 -0.74 3.10
C GLY A 215 -26.47 0.01 1.79
N THR A 216 -26.64 1.33 1.81
CA THR A 216 -26.46 2.20 0.63
C THR A 216 -24.99 2.50 0.31
N PHE A 217 -24.08 2.36 1.27
CA PHE A 217 -22.66 2.67 1.07
C PHE A 217 -21.90 1.52 0.40
N LYS A 218 -20.98 1.86 -0.50
CA LYS A 218 -20.11 0.88 -1.15
C LYS A 218 -18.79 0.73 -0.41
N PRO A 219 -18.13 -0.44 -0.52
CA PRO A 219 -16.77 -0.61 -0.04
C PRO A 219 -15.78 0.26 -0.84
N LEU A 220 -14.66 0.64 -0.21
CA LEU A 220 -13.57 1.39 -0.87
C LEU A 220 -12.79 0.51 -1.83
N CYS A 221 -12.59 -0.76 -1.46
CA CYS A 221 -11.89 -1.77 -2.24
C CYS A 221 -12.36 -3.18 -1.85
N ASP A 222 -12.00 -4.16 -2.67
CA ASP A 222 -12.41 -5.56 -2.46
C ASP A 222 -11.85 -6.19 -1.19
N ALA A 223 -10.73 -5.67 -0.68
CA ALA A 223 -10.08 -6.12 0.56
C ALA A 223 -10.65 -5.45 1.82
N GLU A 224 -11.71 -4.64 1.70
CA GLU A 224 -12.35 -4.02 2.86
C GLU A 224 -13.18 -5.03 3.63
N VAL A 225 -13.00 -5.07 4.95
CA VAL A 225 -13.66 -6.00 5.86
C VAL A 225 -14.85 -5.38 6.56
N GLY A 226 -14.71 -4.13 6.95
CA GLY A 226 -15.75 -3.42 7.67
C GLY A 226 -15.34 -2.02 8.11
N SER A 227 -16.22 -1.38 8.87
CA SER A 227 -16.02 -0.02 9.38
C SER A 227 -16.34 0.08 10.87
N PHE A 228 -15.64 0.98 11.54
CA PHE A 228 -15.92 1.39 12.90
C PHE A 228 -15.82 2.91 13.00
N GLU A 229 -16.93 3.56 13.29
CA GLU A 229 -17.02 5.03 13.31
C GLU A 229 -16.47 5.65 12.01
N ASN A 230 -15.34 6.36 12.08
CA ASN A 230 -14.70 7.01 10.94
C ASN A 230 -13.53 6.19 10.35
N ILE A 231 -13.34 4.94 10.76
CA ILE A 231 -12.28 4.06 10.25
C ILE A 231 -12.89 2.99 9.35
N ARG A 232 -12.24 2.72 8.23
CA ARG A 232 -12.50 1.56 7.37
C ARG A 232 -11.30 0.65 7.37
N PHE A 233 -11.55 -0.64 7.55
CA PHE A 233 -10.50 -1.65 7.71
C PHE A 233 -10.28 -2.39 6.39
N VAL A 234 -9.03 -2.38 5.94
CA VAL A 234 -8.57 -3.11 4.75
C VAL A 234 -7.62 -4.21 5.22
N SER A 235 -7.97 -5.45 4.90
CA SER A 235 -7.23 -6.63 5.35
C SER A 235 -6.29 -7.15 4.26
N SER A 236 -5.05 -7.52 4.65
CA SER A 236 -4.12 -8.22 3.77
C SER A 236 -3.16 -9.10 4.58
N THR A 237 -2.87 -10.29 4.06
CA THR A 237 -1.90 -11.22 4.64
C THR A 237 -0.46 -10.73 4.56
N LEU A 238 -0.19 -9.73 3.71
CA LEU A 238 1.15 -9.15 3.52
C LEU A 238 1.60 -8.30 4.71
N TYR A 239 0.69 -7.87 5.58
CA TYR A 239 1.01 -7.03 6.74
C TYR A 239 1.52 -7.88 7.91
N SER A 240 2.71 -8.46 7.72
CA SER A 240 3.30 -9.42 8.64
C SER A 240 3.41 -8.89 10.07
N PRO A 241 3.00 -9.69 11.08
CA PRO A 241 3.18 -9.34 12.48
C PRO A 241 4.66 -9.39 12.89
N LEU A 242 4.95 -8.76 14.01
CA LEU A 242 6.21 -8.91 14.71
C LEU A 242 6.10 -10.12 15.64
N ALA A 243 6.69 -11.22 15.23
CA ALA A 243 6.67 -12.45 15.99
C ALA A 243 7.36 -12.28 17.35
N ASP A 244 6.75 -12.84 18.39
CA ASP A 244 7.34 -12.94 19.75
C ASP A 244 7.75 -11.59 20.37
N ALA A 245 7.15 -10.48 19.92
CA ALA A 245 7.56 -9.12 20.29
C ALA A 245 6.75 -8.49 21.43
N GLY A 246 5.70 -9.14 21.89
CA GLY A 246 4.83 -8.67 22.96
C GLY A 246 5.20 -9.22 24.33
N SER A 247 4.25 -9.22 25.26
CA SER A 247 4.41 -9.76 26.62
C SER A 247 4.45 -11.29 26.62
N ALA A 248 5.10 -11.87 27.62
CA ALA A 248 5.19 -13.31 27.87
C ALA A 248 3.83 -13.91 28.31
N THR A 249 2.77 -13.71 27.56
CA THR A 249 1.44 -14.24 27.79
C THR A 249 1.02 -15.01 26.55
N LEU A 250 0.79 -16.22 26.68
CA LEU A 250 0.28 -17.39 25.98
C LEU A 250 -0.50 -17.27 24.64
N ASN A 251 -0.29 -16.33 23.75
CA ASN A 251 -1.02 -16.24 22.48
C ASN A 251 -0.12 -15.96 21.27
N SER A 252 0.94 -16.75 21.09
CA SER A 252 1.67 -16.75 19.84
C SER A 252 0.97 -17.66 18.81
N MET A 253 0.51 -17.09 17.70
CA MET A 253 0.01 -17.87 16.56
C MET A 253 1.13 -18.38 15.66
N LEU A 254 2.32 -17.76 15.75
CA LEU A 254 3.49 -18.09 14.91
C LEU A 254 4.46 -19.03 15.61
N GLY A 255 4.14 -19.46 16.85
CA GLY A 255 5.01 -20.30 17.67
C GLY A 255 6.11 -19.48 18.36
N GLY A 256 6.05 -19.39 19.67
CA GLY A 256 6.95 -18.61 20.50
C GLY A 256 6.51 -18.61 21.94
N THR A 257 7.20 -17.88 22.81
CA THR A 257 6.89 -17.72 24.23
C THR A 257 6.16 -16.43 24.55
N ASN A 258 6.25 -15.44 23.67
CA ASN A 258 5.62 -14.15 23.83
C ASN A 258 4.49 -13.94 22.82
N THR A 259 3.66 -12.92 23.08
CA THR A 259 2.55 -12.56 22.18
C THR A 259 3.08 -11.97 20.88
N ASP A 260 2.49 -12.34 19.74
CA ASP A 260 2.74 -11.72 18.46
C ASP A 260 2.09 -10.33 18.38
N VAL A 261 2.84 -9.34 17.90
CA VAL A 261 2.37 -7.96 17.80
C VAL A 261 1.97 -7.63 16.36
N TYR A 262 0.70 -7.35 16.16
CA TYR A 262 0.14 -6.93 14.89
C TYR A 262 0.17 -5.41 14.76
N GLN A 263 0.84 -4.91 13.73
CA GLN A 263 0.90 -3.48 13.44
C GLN A 263 -0.25 -3.11 12.51
N SER A 264 -1.24 -2.40 13.06
CA SER A 264 -2.36 -1.84 12.28
C SER A 264 -2.06 -0.38 11.99
N VAL A 265 -2.04 0.04 10.73
CA VAL A 265 -1.67 1.40 10.36
C VAL A 265 -2.91 2.17 9.89
N ILE A 266 -3.24 3.25 10.58
CA ILE A 266 -4.34 4.15 10.21
C ILE A 266 -3.78 5.34 9.47
N VAL A 267 -4.29 5.61 8.29
CA VAL A 267 -3.81 6.67 7.40
C VAL A 267 -4.91 7.69 7.07
N GLY A 268 -4.54 8.96 7.07
CA GLY A 268 -5.32 10.04 6.53
C GLY A 268 -4.95 10.37 5.09
N LYS A 269 -5.67 11.30 4.50
CA LYS A 269 -5.38 11.79 3.15
C LYS A 269 -4.01 12.46 3.10
N GLU A 270 -3.21 12.13 2.06
CA GLU A 270 -1.89 12.73 1.83
C GLU A 270 -0.85 12.46 2.95
N SER A 271 -1.04 11.39 3.74
CA SER A 271 -0.08 11.01 4.78
C SER A 271 1.20 10.40 4.21
N TYR A 272 1.11 9.69 3.10
CA TYR A 272 2.24 9.06 2.42
C TYR A 272 2.12 9.13 0.90
N ALA A 273 3.24 8.93 0.22
CA ALA A 273 3.31 8.92 -1.24
C ALA A 273 4.03 7.68 -1.76
N THR A 274 3.64 7.27 -2.95
CA THR A 274 4.35 6.30 -3.77
C THR A 274 4.88 6.95 -5.04
N VAL A 275 6.04 6.53 -5.48
CA VAL A 275 6.71 7.06 -6.65
C VAL A 275 6.96 5.96 -7.65
N ASN A 276 6.53 6.17 -8.88
CA ASN A 276 6.72 5.26 -10.01
C ASN A 276 7.43 5.99 -11.16
N LEU A 277 8.06 5.24 -12.05
CA LEU A 277 8.64 5.79 -13.27
C LEU A 277 7.56 5.91 -14.37
N ALA A 278 7.33 7.11 -14.90
CA ALA A 278 6.24 7.40 -15.84
C ALA A 278 6.28 6.64 -17.17
N ALA A 279 7.43 6.07 -17.54
CA ALA A 279 7.59 5.36 -18.81
C ALA A 279 6.85 4.02 -18.90
N SER A 280 6.33 3.51 -17.79
CA SER A 280 5.73 2.16 -17.69
C SER A 280 4.33 2.16 -17.05
N GLY A 281 3.56 3.22 -17.14
CA GLY A 281 2.20 3.25 -16.57
C GLY A 281 2.15 2.90 -15.07
N SER A 282 2.16 1.61 -14.74
CA SER A 282 2.23 1.08 -13.36
C SER A 282 3.65 1.05 -12.76
N GLY A 283 4.67 1.47 -13.49
CA GLY A 283 6.08 1.33 -13.09
C GLY A 283 6.63 -0.09 -13.30
N LEU A 284 5.83 -1.06 -13.66
CA LEU A 284 6.18 -2.46 -13.91
C LEU A 284 6.54 -2.67 -15.39
N THR A 285 7.72 -3.24 -15.65
CA THR A 285 8.15 -3.64 -17.00
C THR A 285 8.34 -5.15 -17.03
N PRO A 286 7.41 -5.90 -17.61
CA PRO A 286 7.57 -7.33 -17.81
C PRO A 286 8.55 -7.60 -18.97
N ILE A 287 9.32 -8.67 -18.82
CA ILE A 287 10.33 -9.12 -19.77
C ILE A 287 10.11 -10.61 -20.01
N VAL A 288 9.85 -10.97 -21.24
CA VAL A 288 9.72 -12.37 -21.67
C VAL A 288 10.73 -12.62 -22.78
N VAL A 289 11.64 -13.54 -22.56
CA VAL A 289 12.65 -13.97 -23.53
C VAL A 289 12.52 -15.48 -23.74
N ASN A 290 12.08 -15.87 -24.90
CA ASN A 290 12.01 -17.27 -25.30
C ASN A 290 13.42 -17.80 -25.57
N PRO A 291 13.66 -19.11 -25.40
CA PRO A 291 14.93 -19.75 -25.77
C PRO A 291 15.29 -19.44 -27.23
N LYS A 292 16.46 -18.86 -27.44
CA LYS A 292 17.00 -18.55 -28.78
C LYS A 292 18.52 -18.71 -28.77
N PRO A 293 19.12 -19.21 -29.87
CA PRO A 293 20.55 -19.21 -30.03
C PRO A 293 21.15 -17.81 -29.87
N SER A 294 22.19 -17.70 -29.07
CA SER A 294 22.97 -16.47 -28.84
C SER A 294 24.43 -16.82 -28.58
N ASP A 295 25.32 -15.83 -28.59
CA ASP A 295 26.74 -16.05 -28.30
C ASP A 295 26.99 -16.67 -26.92
N SER A 296 26.14 -16.37 -25.94
CA SER A 296 26.20 -16.94 -24.59
C SER A 296 25.45 -18.26 -24.41
N ASP A 297 24.60 -18.63 -25.35
CA ASP A 297 23.81 -19.86 -25.40
C ASP A 297 23.64 -20.32 -26.86
N PRO A 298 24.68 -20.95 -27.47
CA PRO A 298 24.61 -21.31 -28.89
C PRO A 298 23.52 -22.30 -29.26
N MET A 299 23.10 -23.13 -28.30
CA MET A 299 22.01 -24.10 -28.50
C MET A 299 20.63 -23.53 -28.25
N GLY A 300 20.55 -22.32 -27.67
CA GLY A 300 19.26 -21.67 -27.40
C GLY A 300 18.39 -22.37 -26.37
N GLN A 301 19.00 -22.99 -25.37
CA GLN A 301 18.32 -23.82 -24.37
C GLN A 301 17.72 -23.04 -23.21
N ARG A 302 18.02 -21.73 -23.10
CA ARG A 302 17.64 -20.89 -21.96
C ARG A 302 16.75 -19.72 -22.39
N GLY A 303 15.54 -19.70 -21.85
CA GLY A 303 14.66 -18.54 -21.85
C GLY A 303 14.48 -18.01 -20.42
N HIS A 304 13.85 -16.86 -20.29
CA HIS A 304 13.46 -16.33 -18.98
C HIS A 304 12.22 -15.44 -19.04
N VAL A 305 11.45 -15.51 -17.97
CA VAL A 305 10.39 -14.54 -17.67
C VAL A 305 10.86 -13.73 -16.47
N ALA A 306 10.73 -12.42 -16.56
CA ALA A 306 11.18 -11.51 -15.53
C ALA A 306 10.25 -10.32 -15.42
N PHE A 307 10.26 -9.67 -14.28
CA PHE A 307 9.74 -8.31 -14.17
C PHE A 307 10.82 -7.36 -13.63
N LYS A 308 10.65 -6.12 -13.96
CA LYS A 308 11.49 -5.02 -13.51
C LYS A 308 10.60 -3.83 -13.20
N MET A 309 10.76 -3.25 -12.01
CA MET A 309 10.01 -2.07 -11.64
C MET A 309 10.88 -1.05 -10.94
N TYR A 310 10.49 0.22 -11.04
CA TYR A 310 11.06 1.30 -10.26
C TYR A 310 10.00 1.80 -9.29
N SER A 311 10.28 1.71 -8.01
CA SER A 311 9.37 2.14 -6.97
C SER A 311 10.10 2.82 -5.82
N ALA A 312 9.41 3.72 -5.16
CA ALA A 312 9.80 4.26 -3.86
C ALA A 312 8.55 4.66 -3.11
N ALA A 313 8.66 4.71 -1.78
CA ALA A 313 7.61 5.24 -0.93
C ALA A 313 8.22 6.24 0.07
N ALA A 314 7.43 7.19 0.55
CA ALA A 314 7.84 8.12 1.58
C ALA A 314 6.65 8.55 2.42
N ILE A 315 6.88 8.75 3.73
CA ILE A 315 5.92 9.38 4.63
C ILE A 315 5.97 10.90 4.38
N LEU A 316 4.87 11.48 3.91
CA LEU A 316 4.78 12.92 3.66
C LEU A 316 4.48 13.69 4.95
N ASN A 317 3.60 13.16 5.77
CA ASN A 317 3.25 13.74 7.05
C ASN A 317 2.98 12.65 8.09
N ASP A 318 3.95 12.43 8.96
CA ASP A 318 3.87 11.43 10.02
C ASP A 318 2.73 11.70 11.03
N ALA A 319 2.38 12.98 11.25
CA ALA A 319 1.28 13.35 12.13
C ALA A 319 -0.12 12.96 11.59
N TRP A 320 -0.24 12.62 10.32
CA TRP A 320 -1.50 12.21 9.68
C TRP A 320 -1.65 10.70 9.53
N MET A 321 -0.83 9.94 10.23
CA MET A 321 -0.90 8.48 10.33
C MET A 321 -0.57 8.04 11.77
N THR A 322 -1.07 6.88 12.13
CA THR A 322 -0.82 6.31 13.46
C THR A 322 -0.93 4.79 13.44
#